data_c972a6174fd5e13b0c5919b69dce97a1
#
_entry.id   c972a6174fd5e13b0c5919b69dce97a1
#
_cell.length_a   1.000
_cell.length_b   1.000
_cell.length_c   1.000
_cell.angle_alpha   90.00
_cell.angle_beta   90.00
_cell.angle_gamma   90.00
#
_symmetry.space_group_name_H-M   'P 1'
#
loop_
_entity.id
_entity.type
_entity.pdbx_description
1 polymer ?
#
loop_
_entity_poly.entity_id
_entity_poly.type
_entity_poly.pdbx_seq_one_letter_code
_entity_poly.pdbx_strand_id
1 'polypeptide(L)'
;MKKRVFCCLASLLCWSAVAVRAAKVDTVEVHSRKMGRAVRTIVISPEKTEGKGAAVVYLLHGYGGNETTWPGLKPELKDYADRENLIFVCPNGENSWYWDSPLNEDSQFETFVSRELVSYVDGHYRTLPSREKRAITGLSMGGHGALWLAIRHQDVFGAAGSTSGGLDIRPFPDNWDMKEQIGAKDAGVCDWDDYTVINQTG
;
A
#
# COMPACT_ATOMS: atom_id res chain seq x y z
N MET A 1 -53.99 40.62 -46.09
CA MET A 1 -53.79 39.58 -45.07
C MET A 1 -52.40 39.03 -45.24
N LYS A 2 -51.44 39.40 -44.37
CA LYS A 2 -50.04 38.93 -44.41
C LYS A 2 -49.88 37.80 -43.36
N LYS A 3 -49.64 36.57 -43.82
CA LYS A 3 -49.34 35.40 -42.96
C LYS A 3 -47.90 35.53 -42.48
N ARG A 4 -47.69 35.63 -41.14
CA ARG A 4 -46.38 35.51 -40.49
C ARG A 4 -46.10 34.05 -40.26
N VAL A 5 -45.04 33.56 -40.88
CA VAL A 5 -44.46 32.21 -40.58
C VAL A 5 -43.51 32.35 -39.39
N PHE A 6 -43.89 31.73 -38.30
CA PHE A 6 -42.99 31.57 -37.08
C PHE A 6 -42.07 30.37 -37.31
N CYS A 7 -40.79 30.64 -37.47
CA CYS A 7 -39.78 29.61 -37.56
C CYS A 7 -39.28 29.33 -36.14
N CYS A 8 -39.71 28.21 -35.52
CA CYS A 8 -39.15 27.72 -34.26
C CYS A 8 -37.80 27.07 -34.52
N LEU A 9 -36.72 27.75 -34.15
CA LEU A 9 -35.41 27.11 -34.01
C LEU A 9 -35.40 26.29 -32.73
N ALA A 10 -35.45 24.97 -32.85
CA ALA A 10 -35.20 24.06 -31.76
C ALA A 10 -33.67 23.90 -31.59
N SER A 11 -33.11 24.56 -30.58
CA SER A 11 -31.72 24.40 -30.19
C SER A 11 -31.57 23.05 -29.49
N LEU A 12 -31.02 22.04 -30.18
CA LEU A 12 -30.58 20.79 -29.55
C LEU A 12 -29.34 21.11 -28.70
N LEU A 13 -29.53 21.20 -27.37
CA LEU A 13 -28.43 21.12 -26.40
C LEU A 13 -27.92 19.66 -26.38
N CYS A 14 -26.85 19.39 -27.10
CA CYS A 14 -26.07 18.19 -26.90
C CYS A 14 -25.41 18.23 -25.50
N TRP A 15 -26.04 17.60 -24.51
CA TRP A 15 -25.44 17.34 -23.23
C TRP A 15 -24.45 16.20 -23.45
N SER A 16 -23.17 16.51 -23.68
CA SER A 16 -22.11 15.54 -23.62
C SER A 16 -22.01 15.04 -22.17
N ALA A 17 -22.52 13.85 -21.90
CA ALA A 17 -22.25 13.17 -20.65
C ALA A 17 -20.74 12.99 -20.55
N VAL A 18 -20.08 13.80 -19.73
CA VAL A 18 -18.71 13.54 -19.30
C VAL A 18 -18.81 12.26 -18.46
N ALA A 19 -18.37 11.15 -19.03
CA ALA A 19 -18.24 9.92 -18.29
C ALA A 19 -17.29 10.21 -17.11
N VAL A 20 -17.82 10.19 -15.89
CA VAL A 20 -17.03 10.27 -14.67
C VAL A 20 -16.18 9.01 -14.68
N ARG A 21 -14.92 9.16 -15.00
CA ARG A 21 -13.94 8.10 -14.91
C ARG A 21 -13.62 7.90 -13.43
N ALA A 22 -13.63 6.66 -12.98
CA ALA A 22 -13.33 6.32 -11.61
C ALA A 22 -12.24 5.24 -11.58
N ALA A 23 -11.23 5.46 -10.76
CA ALA A 23 -10.18 4.49 -10.52
C ALA A 23 -10.73 3.11 -10.18
N LYS A 24 -10.06 2.08 -10.64
CA LYS A 24 -10.39 0.68 -10.35
C LYS A 24 -9.94 0.31 -8.96
N VAL A 25 -10.75 -0.46 -8.26
CA VAL A 25 -10.43 -1.02 -6.94
C VAL A 25 -10.54 -2.52 -7.05
N ASP A 26 -9.39 -3.19 -7.03
CA ASP A 26 -9.31 -4.64 -7.09
C ASP A 26 -8.98 -5.18 -5.70
N THR A 27 -9.73 -6.18 -5.24
CA THR A 27 -9.34 -7.00 -4.09
C THR A 27 -8.76 -8.29 -4.63
N VAL A 28 -7.49 -8.50 -4.38
CA VAL A 28 -6.74 -9.64 -4.89
C VAL A 28 -6.17 -10.49 -3.76
N GLU A 29 -5.98 -11.77 -4.01
CA GLU A 29 -5.25 -12.67 -3.14
C GLU A 29 -3.88 -12.95 -3.75
N VAL A 30 -2.83 -12.42 -3.11
CA VAL A 30 -1.46 -12.58 -3.57
C VAL A 30 -0.83 -13.75 -2.84
N HIS A 31 -0.46 -14.79 -3.56
CA HIS A 31 0.15 -15.97 -2.97
C HIS A 31 1.60 -15.69 -2.56
N SER A 32 1.87 -15.77 -1.26
CA SER A 32 3.22 -15.76 -0.73
C SER A 32 3.82 -17.18 -0.80
N ARG A 33 4.91 -17.32 -1.52
CA ARG A 33 5.66 -18.59 -1.55
C ARG A 33 6.37 -18.85 -0.23
N LYS A 34 6.85 -17.78 0.40
CA LYS A 34 7.56 -17.84 1.68
C LYS A 34 6.66 -18.34 2.81
N MET A 35 5.38 -17.89 2.83
CA MET A 35 4.39 -18.28 3.84
C MET A 35 3.51 -19.46 3.41
N GLY A 36 3.56 -19.89 2.14
CA GLY A 36 2.72 -20.96 1.61
C GLY A 36 1.21 -20.65 1.58
N ARG A 37 0.82 -19.38 1.67
CA ARG A 37 -0.58 -18.94 1.76
C ARG A 37 -0.85 -17.66 0.97
N ALA A 38 -2.12 -17.38 0.73
CA ALA A 38 -2.53 -16.13 0.10
C ALA A 38 -2.68 -15.00 1.13
N VAL A 39 -2.35 -13.79 0.71
CA VAL A 39 -2.52 -12.55 1.48
C VAL A 39 -3.43 -11.61 0.71
N ARG A 40 -4.53 -11.20 1.33
CA ARG A 40 -5.48 -10.25 0.72
C ARG A 40 -4.84 -8.88 0.58
N THR A 41 -5.05 -8.27 -0.56
CA THR A 41 -4.50 -6.96 -0.89
C THR A 41 -5.52 -6.17 -1.70
N ILE A 42 -5.72 -4.90 -1.37
CA ILE A 42 -6.47 -3.99 -2.23
C ILE A 42 -5.47 -3.21 -3.08
N VAL A 43 -5.75 -3.16 -4.38
CA VAL A 43 -5.02 -2.35 -5.36
C VAL A 43 -5.98 -1.33 -5.95
N ILE A 44 -5.63 -0.04 -5.82
CA ILE A 44 -6.36 1.06 -6.42
C ILE A 44 -5.51 1.57 -7.58
N SER A 45 -6.00 1.44 -8.80
CA SER A 45 -5.30 1.83 -10.01
C SER A 45 -6.10 2.86 -10.81
N PRO A 46 -5.45 3.77 -11.54
CA PRO A 46 -6.17 4.73 -12.37
C PRO A 46 -7.04 4.01 -13.41
N GLU A 47 -8.19 4.58 -13.73
CA GLU A 47 -9.07 4.09 -14.81
C GLU A 47 -8.29 3.90 -16.11
N LYS A 48 -7.40 4.87 -16.39
CA LYS A 48 -6.50 4.83 -17.54
C LYS A 48 -5.10 5.23 -17.12
N THR A 49 -4.20 4.26 -17.12
CA THR A 49 -2.79 4.52 -16.88
C THR A 49 -2.18 5.30 -18.04
N GLU A 50 -1.57 6.44 -17.73
CA GLU A 50 -0.94 7.32 -18.71
C GLU A 50 0.50 6.91 -19.03
N GLY A 51 1.00 7.38 -20.16
CA GLY A 51 2.38 7.19 -20.57
C GLY A 51 2.83 5.72 -20.60
N LYS A 52 4.00 5.44 -20.03
CA LYS A 52 4.62 4.11 -19.98
C LYS A 52 4.10 3.26 -18.80
N GLY A 53 3.50 3.87 -17.80
CA GLY A 53 3.01 3.22 -16.59
C GLY A 53 2.73 4.21 -15.47
N ALA A 54 2.28 3.72 -14.32
CA ALA A 54 2.03 4.50 -13.11
C ALA A 54 3.12 4.27 -12.05
N ALA A 55 3.38 5.28 -11.22
CA ALA A 55 4.17 5.08 -10.01
C ALA A 55 3.32 4.36 -8.95
N VAL A 56 3.98 3.65 -8.03
CA VAL A 56 3.31 2.80 -7.03
C VAL A 56 3.60 3.29 -5.63
N VAL A 57 2.54 3.37 -4.81
CA VAL A 57 2.64 3.69 -3.38
C VAL A 57 2.05 2.54 -2.56
N TYR A 58 2.88 1.92 -1.75
CA TYR A 58 2.46 0.89 -0.80
C TYR A 58 2.00 1.57 0.50
N LEU A 59 0.78 1.22 0.95
CA LEU A 59 0.12 1.81 2.10
C LEU A 59 -0.07 0.76 3.20
N LEU A 60 0.74 0.81 4.23
CA LEU A 60 0.77 -0.16 5.31
C LEU A 60 -0.16 0.26 6.45
N HIS A 61 -1.05 -0.62 6.89
CA HIS A 61 -1.98 -0.35 7.99
C HIS A 61 -1.32 -0.48 9.37
N GLY A 62 -1.97 0.08 10.40
CA GLY A 62 -1.56 -0.05 11.79
C GLY A 62 -1.99 -1.39 12.42
N TYR A 63 -1.55 -1.63 13.66
CA TYR A 63 -1.93 -2.79 14.45
C TYR A 63 -3.46 -2.94 14.53
N GLY A 64 -3.96 -4.16 14.35
CA GLY A 64 -5.40 -4.47 14.30
C GLY A 64 -6.12 -4.03 13.03
N GLY A 65 -5.41 -3.44 12.06
CA GLY A 65 -5.96 -3.08 10.74
C GLY A 65 -5.90 -4.24 9.75
N ASN A 66 -6.26 -3.93 8.49
CA ASN A 66 -6.20 -4.85 7.36
C ASN A 66 -6.12 -4.07 6.04
N GLU A 67 -6.27 -4.77 4.90
CA GLU A 67 -6.23 -4.18 3.55
C GLU A 67 -7.26 -3.08 3.32
N THR A 68 -8.36 -3.04 4.08
CA THR A 68 -9.43 -2.04 3.92
C THR A 68 -9.17 -0.74 4.70
N THR A 69 -8.18 -0.73 5.58
CA THR A 69 -7.90 0.40 6.48
C THR A 69 -7.65 1.69 5.72
N TRP A 70 -6.72 1.70 4.78
CA TRP A 70 -6.39 2.90 4.01
C TRP A 70 -7.52 3.37 3.08
N PRO A 71 -8.17 2.48 2.30
CA PRO A 71 -9.35 2.87 1.52
C PRO A 71 -10.49 3.45 2.36
N GLY A 72 -10.65 2.95 3.60
CA GLY A 72 -11.66 3.47 4.54
C GLY A 72 -11.29 4.83 5.13
N LEU A 73 -10.02 5.04 5.51
CA LEU A 73 -9.53 6.30 6.07
C LEU A 73 -9.40 7.40 5.02
N LYS A 74 -9.11 7.04 3.76
CA LYS A 74 -8.83 7.95 2.65
C LYS A 74 -9.58 7.50 1.40
N PRO A 75 -10.90 7.64 1.36
CA PRO A 75 -11.69 7.30 0.18
C PRO A 75 -11.28 8.08 -1.08
N GLU A 76 -10.63 9.25 -0.91
CA GLU A 76 -10.09 10.08 -1.98
C GLU A 76 -8.87 9.46 -2.70
N LEU A 77 -8.34 8.32 -2.24
CA LEU A 77 -7.26 7.60 -2.92
C LEU A 77 -7.60 7.30 -4.38
N LYS A 78 -8.88 7.07 -4.69
CA LYS A 78 -9.37 6.86 -6.06
C LYS A 78 -9.14 8.10 -6.93
N ASP A 79 -9.48 9.27 -6.39
CA ASP A 79 -9.30 10.54 -7.10
C ASP A 79 -7.82 10.87 -7.30
N TYR A 80 -6.99 10.54 -6.29
CA TYR A 80 -5.53 10.67 -6.41
C TYR A 80 -4.96 9.70 -7.45
N ALA A 81 -5.44 8.46 -7.50
CA ALA A 81 -4.99 7.48 -8.49
C ALA A 81 -5.19 8.01 -9.92
N ASP A 82 -6.38 8.52 -10.23
CA ASP A 82 -6.70 9.07 -11.55
C ASP A 82 -5.95 10.36 -11.85
N ARG A 83 -5.92 11.30 -10.89
CA ARG A 83 -5.37 12.64 -11.11
C ARG A 83 -3.85 12.64 -11.24
N GLU A 84 -3.18 11.81 -10.41
CA GLU A 84 -1.71 11.80 -10.31
C GLU A 84 -1.09 10.60 -11.04
N ASN A 85 -1.89 9.76 -11.70
CA ASN A 85 -1.45 8.52 -12.35
C ASN A 85 -0.66 7.62 -11.38
N LEU A 86 -1.28 7.30 -10.23
CA LEU A 86 -0.69 6.49 -9.16
C LEU A 86 -1.44 5.18 -8.97
N ILE A 87 -0.71 4.14 -8.60
CA ILE A 87 -1.27 2.89 -8.09
C ILE A 87 -1.04 2.85 -6.58
N PHE A 88 -2.10 2.63 -5.79
CA PHE A 88 -1.99 2.39 -4.36
C PHE A 88 -2.18 0.91 -4.06
N VAL A 89 -1.30 0.36 -3.21
CA VAL A 89 -1.30 -1.06 -2.84
C VAL A 89 -1.42 -1.17 -1.32
N CYS A 90 -2.52 -1.76 -0.86
CA CYS A 90 -2.88 -1.87 0.55
C CYS A 90 -2.90 -3.35 0.95
N PRO A 91 -1.78 -3.95 1.38
CA PRO A 91 -1.76 -5.35 1.82
C PRO A 91 -2.40 -5.52 3.20
N ASN A 92 -2.98 -6.70 3.45
CA ASN A 92 -3.26 -7.14 4.81
C ASN A 92 -1.96 -7.63 5.46
N GLY A 93 -1.34 -6.78 6.25
CA GLY A 93 -0.10 -7.09 6.97
C GLY A 93 -0.33 -7.80 8.31
N GLU A 94 -1.58 -8.08 8.67
CA GLU A 94 -1.95 -8.64 9.98
C GLU A 94 -1.30 -7.86 11.15
N ASN A 95 -0.91 -8.52 12.22
CA ASN A 95 -0.17 -7.91 13.34
C ASN A 95 1.34 -8.26 13.27
N SER A 96 1.88 -8.33 12.06
CA SER A 96 3.23 -8.84 11.79
C SER A 96 4.36 -7.85 12.05
N TRP A 97 4.05 -6.58 12.27
CA TRP A 97 5.03 -5.48 12.27
C TRP A 97 5.83 -5.37 10.97
N TYR A 98 5.38 -6.10 9.92
CA TYR A 98 6.03 -6.21 8.61
C TYR A 98 7.44 -6.81 8.69
N TRP A 99 7.67 -7.64 9.70
CA TRP A 99 8.88 -8.44 9.86
C TRP A 99 8.76 -9.82 9.17
N ASP A 100 9.89 -10.44 8.95
CA ASP A 100 9.98 -11.90 8.81
C ASP A 100 10.18 -12.46 10.21
N SER A 101 9.14 -13.10 10.75
CA SER A 101 9.18 -13.64 12.10
C SER A 101 10.15 -14.83 12.19
N PRO A 102 11.07 -14.87 13.17
CA PRO A 102 11.91 -16.02 13.42
C PRO A 102 11.15 -17.16 14.11
N LEU A 103 9.93 -16.90 14.61
CA LEU A 103 9.13 -17.86 15.37
C LEU A 103 7.95 -18.43 14.58
N ASN A 104 7.51 -17.74 13.53
CA ASN A 104 6.29 -18.09 12.80
C ASN A 104 6.54 -18.05 11.29
N GLU A 105 6.60 -19.22 10.67
CA GLU A 105 6.79 -19.35 9.22
C GLU A 105 5.63 -18.77 8.41
N ASP A 106 4.43 -18.65 9.01
CA ASP A 106 3.25 -18.03 8.39
C ASP A 106 3.25 -16.51 8.46
N SER A 107 4.27 -15.89 9.10
CA SER A 107 4.42 -14.44 9.26
C SER A 107 5.77 -13.95 8.72
N GLN A 108 5.90 -13.92 7.40
CA GLN A 108 7.11 -13.53 6.67
C GLN A 108 6.83 -12.29 5.80
N PHE A 109 6.43 -11.20 6.46
CA PHE A 109 5.87 -10.04 5.77
C PHE A 109 6.92 -9.07 5.23
N GLU A 110 8.15 -9.10 5.72
CA GLU A 110 9.27 -8.38 5.09
C GLU A 110 9.52 -8.91 3.68
N THR A 111 9.71 -10.23 3.55
CA THR A 111 9.86 -10.90 2.24
C THR A 111 8.62 -10.70 1.37
N PHE A 112 7.43 -10.88 1.95
CA PHE A 112 6.19 -10.74 1.20
C PHE A 112 6.07 -9.35 0.56
N VAL A 113 6.17 -8.28 1.36
CA VAL A 113 5.93 -6.92 0.86
C VAL A 113 7.06 -6.45 -0.06
N SER A 114 8.33 -6.70 0.31
CA SER A 114 9.47 -6.17 -0.44
C SER A 114 9.80 -6.93 -1.72
N ARG A 115 9.37 -8.20 -1.84
CA ARG A 115 9.73 -9.05 -2.99
C ARG A 115 8.51 -9.60 -3.71
N GLU A 116 7.66 -10.35 -3.01
CA GLU A 116 6.58 -11.11 -3.64
C GLU A 116 5.44 -10.21 -4.12
N LEU A 117 4.97 -9.30 -3.25
CA LEU A 117 3.92 -8.34 -3.58
C LEU A 117 4.38 -7.34 -4.65
N VAL A 118 5.62 -6.85 -4.56
CA VAL A 118 6.21 -5.98 -5.59
C VAL A 118 6.23 -6.67 -6.95
N SER A 119 6.70 -7.92 -6.99
CA SER A 119 6.73 -8.71 -8.24
C SER A 119 5.33 -8.97 -8.80
N TYR A 120 4.37 -9.27 -7.92
CA TYR A 120 2.98 -9.45 -8.31
C TYR A 120 2.39 -8.18 -8.94
N VAL A 121 2.56 -7.03 -8.27
CA VAL A 121 2.00 -5.76 -8.73
C VAL A 121 2.62 -5.34 -10.06
N ASP A 122 3.94 -5.45 -10.19
CA ASP A 122 4.63 -5.12 -11.45
C ASP A 122 4.25 -6.07 -12.62
N GLY A 123 3.88 -7.31 -12.31
CA GLY A 123 3.46 -8.30 -13.31
C GLY A 123 1.99 -8.20 -13.74
N HIS A 124 1.11 -7.62 -12.90
CA HIS A 124 -0.34 -7.60 -13.14
C HIS A 124 -0.89 -6.20 -13.43
N TYR A 125 -0.16 -5.15 -13.08
CA TYR A 125 -0.57 -3.76 -13.28
C TYR A 125 0.47 -3.04 -14.14
N ARG A 126 0.02 -2.02 -14.86
CA ARG A 126 0.91 -1.24 -15.72
C ARG A 126 1.70 -0.23 -14.89
N THR A 127 2.73 -0.71 -14.20
CA THR A 127 3.61 0.08 -13.34
C THR A 127 4.81 0.64 -14.09
N LEU A 128 5.54 1.55 -13.43
CA LEU A 128 6.92 1.91 -13.74
C LEU A 128 7.83 1.15 -12.77
N PRO A 129 8.41 -0.02 -13.18
CA PRO A 129 9.04 -0.96 -12.24
C PRO A 129 10.46 -0.54 -11.86
N SER A 130 10.62 0.65 -11.30
CA SER A 130 11.90 1.15 -10.77
C SER A 130 11.74 1.67 -9.34
N ARG A 131 12.81 1.65 -8.56
CA ARG A 131 12.80 2.14 -7.18
C ARG A 131 12.37 3.61 -7.07
N GLU A 132 12.76 4.45 -8.04
CA GLU A 132 12.45 5.89 -8.09
C GLU A 132 10.94 6.16 -8.30
N LYS A 133 10.22 5.12 -8.75
CA LYS A 133 8.77 5.16 -8.97
C LYS A 133 7.99 4.32 -7.98
N ARG A 134 8.65 3.88 -6.90
CA ARG A 134 8.03 3.08 -5.85
C ARG A 134 8.26 3.72 -4.50
N ALA A 135 7.16 4.06 -3.83
CA ALA A 135 7.14 4.61 -2.49
C ALA A 135 6.43 3.68 -1.53
N ILE A 136 6.75 3.79 -0.24
CA ILE A 136 6.10 3.06 0.84
C ILE A 136 5.79 4.01 1.99
N THR A 137 4.61 3.92 2.56
CA THR A 137 4.23 4.68 3.76
C THR A 137 3.26 3.90 4.61
N GLY A 138 3.07 4.30 5.85
CA GLY A 138 2.16 3.61 6.74
C GLY A 138 1.83 4.37 8.01
N LEU A 139 0.88 3.82 8.75
CA LEU A 139 0.34 4.35 10.00
C LEU A 139 0.74 3.44 11.16
N SER A 140 1.27 3.97 12.27
CA SER A 140 1.60 3.24 13.50
C SER A 140 2.52 2.03 13.22
N MET A 141 2.07 0.80 13.45
CA MET A 141 2.79 -0.43 13.03
C MET A 141 3.19 -0.36 11.54
N GLY A 142 2.31 0.14 10.66
CA GLY A 142 2.63 0.35 9.24
C GLY A 142 3.65 1.46 9.01
N GLY A 143 3.68 2.47 9.87
CA GLY A 143 4.71 3.51 9.84
C GLY A 143 6.10 2.99 10.24
N HIS A 144 6.15 2.05 11.20
CA HIS A 144 7.33 1.24 11.50
C HIS A 144 7.74 0.44 10.26
N GLY A 145 6.81 -0.39 9.76
CA GLY A 145 7.05 -1.28 8.61
C GLY A 145 7.54 -0.53 7.36
N ALA A 146 7.00 0.66 7.09
CA ALA A 146 7.40 1.45 5.94
C ALA A 146 8.87 1.86 6.01
N LEU A 147 9.35 2.34 7.16
CA LEU A 147 10.75 2.71 7.35
C LEU A 147 11.64 1.47 7.46
N TRP A 148 11.20 0.45 8.18
CA TRP A 148 11.89 -0.85 8.25
C TRP A 148 12.20 -1.39 6.85
N LEU A 149 11.17 -1.50 6.02
CA LEU A 149 11.30 -2.05 4.67
C LEU A 149 12.14 -1.14 3.75
N ALA A 150 11.94 0.18 3.82
CA ALA A 150 12.66 1.10 2.94
C ALA A 150 14.16 1.16 3.25
N ILE A 151 14.55 1.11 4.51
CA ILE A 151 15.96 1.13 4.92
C ILE A 151 16.66 -0.17 4.52
N ARG A 152 16.00 -1.31 4.73
CA ARG A 152 16.56 -2.64 4.44
C ARG A 152 16.50 -3.04 2.97
N HIS A 153 15.59 -2.44 2.20
CA HIS A 153 15.35 -2.72 0.77
C HIS A 153 15.45 -1.45 -0.08
N GLN A 154 16.59 -0.77 0.04
CA GLN A 154 16.88 0.45 -0.72
C GLN A 154 16.92 0.24 -2.24
N ASP A 155 17.11 -0.99 -2.69
CA ASP A 155 17.01 -1.40 -4.09
C ASP A 155 15.56 -1.45 -4.59
N VAL A 156 14.58 -1.49 -3.68
CA VAL A 156 13.16 -1.63 -3.99
C VAL A 156 12.40 -0.31 -3.87
N PHE A 157 12.58 0.41 -2.78
CA PHE A 157 11.83 1.63 -2.45
C PHE A 157 12.71 2.88 -2.59
N GLY A 158 12.26 3.85 -3.39
CA GLY A 158 12.96 5.13 -3.59
C GLY A 158 12.52 6.24 -2.63
N ALA A 159 11.34 6.09 -2.03
CA ALA A 159 10.81 7.04 -1.06
C ALA A 159 10.04 6.31 0.05
N ALA A 160 10.14 6.82 1.26
CA ALA A 160 9.40 6.31 2.40
C ALA A 160 8.80 7.43 3.24
N GLY A 161 7.67 7.14 3.90
CA GLY A 161 7.03 8.02 4.86
C GLY A 161 6.50 7.22 6.05
N SER A 162 6.40 7.86 7.21
CA SER A 162 5.87 7.24 8.42
C SER A 162 4.94 8.20 9.14
N THR A 163 3.75 7.72 9.50
CA THR A 163 2.83 8.46 10.37
C THR A 163 2.74 7.72 11.70
N SER A 164 3.24 8.34 12.76
CA SER A 164 3.22 7.79 14.13
C SER A 164 3.82 6.38 14.24
N GLY A 165 4.87 6.08 13.47
CA GLY A 165 5.53 4.77 13.51
C GLY A 165 6.29 4.55 14.82
N GLY A 166 6.22 3.32 15.35
CA GLY A 166 7.02 2.90 16.49
C GLY A 166 8.47 2.63 16.07
N LEU A 167 9.32 3.64 16.03
CA LEU A 167 10.69 3.51 15.50
C LEU A 167 11.65 2.88 16.52
N ASP A 168 11.36 3.04 17.81
CA ASP A 168 11.99 2.30 18.90
C ASP A 168 10.93 1.48 19.63
N ILE A 169 10.98 0.16 19.47
CA ILE A 169 10.03 -0.78 20.04
C ILE A 169 10.39 -1.22 21.47
N ARG A 170 11.64 -1.05 21.88
CA ARG A 170 12.21 -1.58 23.14
C ARG A 170 11.54 -1.14 24.42
N PRO A 171 10.91 0.09 24.47
CA PRO A 171 10.17 0.52 25.65
C PRO A 171 8.82 -0.21 25.87
N PHE A 172 8.36 -1.01 24.87
CA PHE A 172 7.00 -1.57 24.84
C PHE A 172 6.97 -3.09 24.66
N PRO A 173 7.74 -3.89 25.46
CA PRO A 173 7.96 -5.32 25.19
C PRO A 173 6.70 -6.18 25.28
N ASP A 174 5.67 -5.72 26.00
CA ASP A 174 4.43 -6.47 26.23
C ASP A 174 3.23 -5.95 25.42
N ASN A 175 3.48 -5.03 24.47
CA ASN A 175 2.42 -4.41 23.70
C ASN A 175 2.36 -4.94 22.27
N TRP A 176 1.15 -4.88 21.67
CA TRP A 176 0.89 -5.06 20.24
C TRP A 176 1.46 -6.34 19.63
N ASP A 177 1.44 -7.43 20.38
CA ASP A 177 1.85 -8.79 19.97
C ASP A 177 3.29 -8.88 19.40
N MET A 178 4.15 -7.90 19.69
CA MET A 178 5.55 -7.93 19.20
C MET A 178 6.29 -9.16 19.64
N LYS A 179 6.11 -9.59 20.90
CA LYS A 179 6.72 -10.80 21.43
C LYS A 179 6.26 -12.08 20.73
N GLU A 180 5.07 -12.09 20.14
CA GLU A 180 4.55 -13.21 19.37
C GLU A 180 5.25 -13.32 18.01
N GLN A 181 5.82 -12.20 17.52
CA GLN A 181 6.54 -12.16 16.26
C GLN A 181 8.03 -12.44 16.42
N ILE A 182 8.68 -11.88 17.46
CA ILE A 182 10.14 -11.90 17.61
C ILE A 182 10.62 -12.49 18.94
N GLY A 183 9.71 -12.99 19.79
CA GLY A 183 10.01 -13.50 21.11
C GLY A 183 10.01 -12.41 22.20
N ALA A 184 9.87 -12.82 23.45
CA ALA A 184 9.97 -11.91 24.57
C ALA A 184 11.38 -11.30 24.63
N LYS A 185 11.47 -10.01 24.98
CA LYS A 185 12.70 -9.21 24.92
C LYS A 185 13.92 -9.87 25.60
N ASP A 186 13.70 -10.55 26.72
CA ASP A 186 14.78 -11.16 27.50
C ASP A 186 14.83 -12.68 27.36
N ALA A 187 14.11 -13.26 26.40
CA ALA A 187 14.05 -14.73 26.23
C ALA A 187 15.21 -15.31 25.41
N GLY A 188 16.09 -14.49 24.87
CA GLY A 188 17.25 -14.93 24.08
C GLY A 188 16.89 -15.52 22.71
N VAL A 189 15.66 -15.28 22.21
CA VAL A 189 15.23 -15.74 20.89
C VAL A 189 15.86 -14.87 19.79
N CYS A 190 15.80 -13.56 19.97
CA CYS A 190 16.46 -12.59 19.11
C CYS A 190 16.79 -11.31 19.90
N ASP A 191 17.69 -10.51 19.36
CA ASP A 191 17.96 -9.19 19.91
C ASP A 191 16.90 -8.20 19.37
N TRP A 192 16.16 -7.54 20.26
CA TRP A 192 15.18 -6.52 19.90
C TRP A 192 15.82 -5.30 19.25
N ASP A 193 17.10 -5.07 19.46
CA ASP A 193 17.86 -4.04 18.78
C ASP A 193 17.92 -4.26 17.27
N ASP A 194 17.97 -5.53 16.83
CA ASP A 194 17.97 -5.90 15.42
C ASP A 194 16.62 -5.63 14.73
N TYR A 195 15.52 -5.54 15.49
CA TYR A 195 14.16 -5.27 15.00
C TYR A 195 13.71 -3.83 15.22
N THR A 196 14.59 -2.98 15.71
CA THR A 196 14.33 -1.57 15.99
C THR A 196 14.76 -0.70 14.80
N VAL A 197 13.82 0.10 14.25
CA VAL A 197 14.08 0.90 13.03
C VAL A 197 15.25 1.85 13.18
N ILE A 198 15.37 2.54 14.33
CA ILE A 198 16.45 3.51 14.55
C ILE A 198 17.85 2.88 14.55
N ASN A 199 17.96 1.57 14.67
CA ASN A 199 19.23 0.85 14.62
C ASN A 199 19.57 0.35 13.21
N GLN A 200 18.65 0.50 12.22
CA GLN A 200 18.88 0.05 10.84
C GLN A 200 19.66 1.06 9.99
N THR A 201 19.96 2.24 10.53
CA THR A 201 20.65 3.33 9.83
C THR A 201 22.14 3.35 10.18
N GLY A 202 22.83 2.24 10.07
CA GLY A 202 24.27 2.11 10.31
C GLY A 202 25.10 2.15 9.03
#